data_100547c90740748044ac7c6eecdf35ef
#
_entry.id   100547c90740748044ac7c6eecdf35ef
#
_cell.length_a   1.000
_cell.length_b   1.000
_cell.length_c   1.000
_cell.angle_alpha   90.00
_cell.angle_beta   90.00
_cell.angle_gamma   90.00
#
_symmetry.space_group_name_H-M   'P 1'
#
loop_
_entity.id
_entity.type
_entity.pdbx_description
1 polymer ?
#
loop_
_entity_poly.entity_id
_entity_poly.type
_entity_poly.pdbx_seq_one_letter_code
_entity_poly.pdbx_strand_id
1 'polypeptide(L)'
;MQTEIIWKTTLKNGIYGSLTPPLADPFNPDHFYVADGWGSKYASMRLHKLSFSTGKEVANVLIRNSVRCMYFSADGQYIFALTDNKIFQLSRETLAVVKKHEKGIPKFSDYVASNDQDTLILMNFNSITVTAYNYVEESTRKKRIKGEGCALITREKPDTYLIASYQNGVIQRYDTTTNKIELLFKTDSFHSVCRDSKGNWYFHLGQYIPPRSNTTGIKKPLYIIRVLKTDGSQKDYPLGLPFKKPIQLSEDDQSLFLSNDHNLWQFSLQEERITDTTVISGGEKLIHFFEKQQFLLCVEADSDYKKLVGRRVLAL
;
A
#
# COMPACT_ATOMS: atom_id res chain seq x y z
N MET A 1 -22.89 -3.59 -3.39
CA MET A 1 -22.82 -2.22 -4.01
C MET A 1 -22.90 -2.32 -5.52
N GLN A 2 -23.65 -1.45 -6.18
CA GLN A 2 -23.67 -1.30 -7.65
C GLN A 2 -22.54 -0.36 -8.08
N THR A 3 -22.07 -0.50 -9.33
CA THR A 3 -21.02 0.38 -9.88
C THR A 3 -21.38 0.80 -11.30
N GLU A 4 -20.95 2.01 -11.68
CA GLU A 4 -21.02 2.51 -13.05
C GLU A 4 -19.62 2.84 -13.59
N ILE A 5 -19.38 2.58 -14.87
CA ILE A 5 -18.15 3.01 -15.55
C ILE A 5 -18.30 4.51 -15.83
N ILE A 6 -17.34 5.32 -15.34
CA ILE A 6 -17.32 6.76 -15.59
C ILE A 6 -16.31 7.15 -16.66
N TRP A 7 -15.24 6.35 -16.84
CA TRP A 7 -14.27 6.58 -17.91
C TRP A 7 -13.42 5.33 -18.20
N LYS A 8 -12.77 5.34 -19.37
CA LYS A 8 -11.70 4.40 -19.77
C LYS A 8 -10.50 5.17 -20.29
N THR A 9 -9.31 4.78 -19.90
CA THR A 9 -8.03 5.40 -20.29
C THR A 9 -7.01 4.34 -20.63
N THR A 10 -6.18 4.59 -21.65
CA THR A 10 -5.11 3.65 -22.04
C THR A 10 -3.75 4.26 -21.72
N LEU A 11 -2.96 3.55 -20.92
CA LEU A 11 -1.57 3.89 -20.67
C LEU A 11 -0.66 3.19 -21.69
N LYS A 12 0.54 3.72 -21.88
CA LYS A 12 1.53 3.15 -22.79
C LYS A 12 1.98 1.75 -22.32
N ASN A 13 2.19 1.59 -21.03
CA ASN A 13 2.57 0.33 -20.39
C ASN A 13 1.47 -0.13 -19.44
N GLY A 14 1.47 -1.42 -19.11
CA GLY A 14 0.52 -1.95 -18.15
C GLY A 14 0.87 -1.56 -16.71
N ILE A 15 -0.13 -1.51 -15.83
CA ILE A 15 0.05 -1.30 -14.41
C ILE A 15 0.02 -2.62 -13.64
N TYR A 16 0.76 -2.68 -12.53
CA TYR A 16 0.78 -3.80 -11.59
C TYR A 16 0.48 -3.30 -10.19
N GLY A 17 -0.77 -2.91 -9.97
CA GLY A 17 -1.22 -2.29 -8.72
C GLY A 17 -1.02 -3.10 -7.45
N SER A 18 -0.79 -4.42 -7.58
CA SER A 18 -0.43 -5.27 -6.43
C SER A 18 0.99 -5.03 -5.94
N LEU A 19 1.85 -4.42 -6.75
CA LEU A 19 3.25 -4.17 -6.42
C LEU A 19 3.49 -2.71 -6.05
N THR A 20 2.73 -1.81 -6.65
CA THR A 20 2.73 -0.39 -6.34
C THR A 20 1.28 0.06 -6.27
N PRO A 21 0.65 0.03 -5.10
CA PRO A 21 -0.71 0.48 -4.95
C PRO A 21 -0.88 1.90 -5.48
N PRO A 22 -1.95 2.18 -6.23
CA PRO A 22 -2.31 3.54 -6.59
C PRO A 22 -2.48 4.41 -5.34
N LEU A 23 -2.17 5.70 -5.46
CA LEU A 23 -2.16 6.62 -4.34
C LEU A 23 -3.06 7.83 -4.64
N ALA A 24 -4.11 8.06 -3.85
CA ALA A 24 -4.92 9.27 -3.94
C ALA A 24 -4.12 10.49 -3.47
N ASP A 25 -4.34 11.63 -4.10
CA ASP A 25 -3.75 12.91 -3.68
C ASP A 25 -4.53 13.46 -2.47
N PRO A 26 -3.95 13.51 -1.26
CA PRO A 26 -4.65 13.99 -0.08
C PRO A 26 -4.93 15.50 -0.11
N PHE A 27 -4.25 16.24 -1.01
CA PHE A 27 -4.35 17.69 -1.16
C PHE A 27 -5.22 18.12 -2.35
N ASN A 28 -5.57 17.15 -3.25
CA ASN A 28 -6.48 17.38 -4.36
C ASN A 28 -7.38 16.16 -4.56
N PRO A 29 -8.66 16.23 -4.18
CA PRO A 29 -9.57 15.09 -4.17
C PRO A 29 -9.88 14.52 -5.56
N ASP A 30 -9.58 15.25 -6.66
CA ASP A 30 -9.76 14.75 -8.02
C ASP A 30 -8.53 14.05 -8.60
N HIS A 31 -7.42 13.98 -7.88
CA HIS A 31 -6.20 13.40 -8.44
C HIS A 31 -5.76 12.11 -7.73
N PHE A 32 -5.15 11.22 -8.52
CA PHE A 32 -4.47 10.03 -8.02
C PHE A 32 -3.25 9.69 -8.89
N TYR A 33 -2.39 8.86 -8.35
CA TYR A 33 -1.12 8.47 -8.98
C TYR A 33 -1.08 6.97 -9.20
N VAL A 34 -0.58 6.57 -10.38
CA VAL A 34 -0.30 5.18 -10.73
C VAL A 34 1.07 5.07 -11.38
N ALA A 35 1.80 4.01 -11.06
CA ALA A 35 3.04 3.67 -11.74
C ALA A 35 2.74 2.62 -12.82
N ASP A 36 3.22 2.85 -14.04
CA ASP A 36 3.18 1.88 -15.12
C ASP A 36 4.51 1.13 -15.26
N GLY A 37 4.47 0.01 -15.94
CA GLY A 37 5.65 -0.78 -16.29
C GLY A 37 6.35 -1.39 -15.09
N TRP A 38 6.39 -2.72 -15.04
CA TRP A 38 7.12 -3.44 -14.03
C TRP A 38 8.02 -4.50 -14.65
N GLY A 39 9.26 -4.58 -14.14
CA GLY A 39 10.25 -5.54 -14.61
C GLY A 39 11.01 -5.10 -15.87
N SER A 40 11.95 -5.93 -16.30
CA SER A 40 12.90 -5.63 -17.38
C SER A 40 12.28 -5.46 -18.78
N LYS A 41 11.00 -5.80 -18.94
CA LYS A 41 10.28 -5.65 -20.22
C LYS A 41 9.94 -4.21 -20.58
N TYR A 42 9.97 -3.29 -19.62
CA TYR A 42 9.41 -1.94 -19.80
C TYR A 42 10.49 -0.87 -19.59
N ALA A 43 11.23 -0.57 -20.65
CA ALA A 43 12.27 0.46 -20.60
C ALA A 43 11.76 1.89 -20.38
N SER A 44 10.46 2.11 -20.44
CA SER A 44 9.85 3.43 -20.35
C SER A 44 8.82 3.51 -19.20
N MET A 45 9.24 3.09 -18.01
CA MET A 45 8.41 3.15 -16.80
C MET A 45 8.14 4.59 -16.40
N ARG A 46 6.87 4.89 -16.15
CA ARG A 46 6.39 6.22 -15.82
C ARG A 46 5.60 6.22 -14.52
N LEU A 47 5.58 7.37 -13.89
CA LEU A 47 4.57 7.73 -12.91
C LEU A 47 3.58 8.68 -13.59
N HIS A 48 2.29 8.38 -13.47
CA HIS A 48 1.19 9.14 -14.04
C HIS A 48 0.37 9.77 -12.91
N LYS A 49 -0.07 10.99 -13.13
CA LYS A 49 -1.08 11.70 -12.34
C LYS A 49 -2.36 11.77 -13.17
N LEU A 50 -3.43 11.20 -12.66
CA LEU A 50 -4.71 11.08 -13.36
C LEU A 50 -5.82 11.78 -12.58
N SER A 51 -6.88 12.22 -13.29
CA SER A 51 -8.09 12.76 -12.69
C SER A 51 -9.07 11.63 -12.39
N PHE A 52 -9.67 11.62 -11.20
CA PHE A 52 -10.74 10.68 -10.84
C PHE A 52 -12.00 10.92 -11.68
N SER A 53 -12.34 12.18 -11.92
CA SER A 53 -13.59 12.54 -12.61
C SER A 53 -13.57 12.22 -14.10
N THR A 54 -12.41 12.33 -14.76
CA THR A 54 -12.31 12.23 -16.22
C THR A 54 -11.40 11.10 -16.72
N GLY A 55 -10.58 10.52 -15.88
CA GLY A 55 -9.53 9.56 -16.28
C GLY A 55 -8.41 10.17 -17.14
N LYS A 56 -8.43 11.47 -17.37
CA LYS A 56 -7.40 12.15 -18.16
C LYS A 56 -6.08 12.22 -17.39
N GLU A 57 -5.00 12.03 -18.14
CA GLU A 57 -3.66 12.27 -17.63
C GLU A 57 -3.42 13.76 -17.45
N VAL A 58 -3.14 14.18 -16.22
CA VAL A 58 -2.83 15.55 -15.85
C VAL A 58 -1.33 15.82 -16.01
N ALA A 59 -0.51 14.85 -15.61
CA ALA A 59 0.95 14.90 -15.74
C ALA A 59 1.53 13.49 -15.76
N ASN A 60 2.72 13.34 -16.32
CA ASN A 60 3.50 12.12 -16.17
C ASN A 60 5.00 12.42 -16.15
N VAL A 61 5.78 11.49 -15.60
CA VAL A 61 7.25 11.58 -15.58
C VAL A 61 7.87 10.22 -15.88
N LEU A 62 8.95 10.23 -16.68
CA LEU A 62 9.73 9.04 -16.98
C LEU A 62 10.69 8.74 -15.83
N ILE A 63 10.46 7.64 -15.12
CA ILE A 63 11.29 7.19 -13.99
C ILE A 63 12.41 6.25 -14.46
N ARG A 64 12.15 5.40 -15.45
CA ARG A 64 13.05 4.35 -15.98
C ARG A 64 13.45 3.27 -14.97
N ASN A 65 12.74 3.18 -13.86
CA ASN A 65 12.90 2.18 -12.82
C ASN A 65 11.52 1.76 -12.30
N SER A 66 11.40 0.54 -11.78
CA SER A 66 10.17 0.10 -11.13
C SER A 66 9.90 0.93 -9.89
N VAL A 67 8.79 1.64 -9.85
CA VAL A 67 8.32 2.30 -8.64
C VAL A 67 7.80 1.21 -7.68
N ARG A 68 8.27 1.22 -6.45
CA ARG A 68 7.93 0.23 -5.42
C ARG A 68 6.96 0.76 -4.39
N CYS A 69 7.07 2.05 -4.11
CA CYS A 69 6.21 2.74 -3.16
C CYS A 69 6.14 4.22 -3.54
N MET A 70 5.05 4.85 -3.19
CA MET A 70 4.86 6.29 -3.32
C MET A 70 4.48 6.87 -1.98
N TYR A 71 4.94 8.07 -1.68
CA TYR A 71 4.62 8.77 -0.46
C TYR A 71 4.65 10.29 -0.65
N PHE A 72 3.76 11.03 0.02
CA PHE A 72 3.79 12.49 -0.01
C PHE A 72 4.67 13.05 1.09
N SER A 73 5.31 14.19 0.82
CA SER A 73 5.91 15.00 1.88
C SER A 73 4.81 15.54 2.81
N ALA A 74 5.19 15.80 4.06
CA ALA A 74 4.23 16.28 5.06
C ALA A 74 3.60 17.65 4.68
N ASP A 75 4.37 18.50 3.99
CA ASP A 75 3.93 19.81 3.51
C ASP A 75 3.12 19.76 2.19
N GLY A 76 2.99 18.56 1.60
CA GLY A 76 2.27 18.34 0.34
C GLY A 76 2.93 18.93 -0.90
N GLN A 77 4.17 19.41 -0.83
CA GLN A 77 4.86 19.98 -1.99
C GLN A 77 5.40 18.88 -2.92
N TYR A 78 5.78 17.74 -2.37
CA TYR A 78 6.44 16.67 -3.10
C TYR A 78 5.69 15.35 -3.02
N ILE A 79 5.90 14.53 -4.05
CA ILE A 79 5.67 13.09 -4.02
C ILE A 79 7.01 12.37 -4.18
N PHE A 80 7.28 11.42 -3.31
CA PHE A 80 8.45 10.55 -3.38
C PHE A 80 8.07 9.27 -4.10
N ALA A 81 8.76 8.96 -5.20
CA ALA A 81 8.66 7.68 -5.88
C ALA A 81 9.91 6.85 -5.57
N LEU A 82 9.71 5.81 -4.76
CA LEU A 82 10.77 4.90 -4.33
C LEU A 82 10.93 3.80 -5.37
N THR A 83 12.14 3.58 -5.80
CA THR A 83 12.48 2.55 -6.79
C THR A 83 13.46 1.54 -6.20
N ASP A 84 13.91 0.59 -7.01
CA ASP A 84 14.82 -0.46 -6.56
C ASP A 84 16.11 0.05 -5.89
N ASN A 85 16.57 1.25 -6.20
CA ASN A 85 17.84 1.79 -5.70
C ASN A 85 17.89 3.31 -5.58
N LYS A 86 16.77 4.01 -5.80
CA LYS A 86 16.71 5.47 -5.81
C LYS A 86 15.37 5.95 -5.26
N ILE A 87 15.39 7.18 -4.76
CA ILE A 87 14.17 7.94 -4.46
C ILE A 87 14.13 9.14 -5.40
N PHE A 88 13.04 9.26 -6.15
CA PHE A 88 12.76 10.46 -6.92
C PHE A 88 11.89 11.38 -6.08
N GLN A 89 12.37 12.55 -5.78
CA GLN A 89 11.59 13.66 -5.21
C GLN A 89 11.01 14.44 -6.38
N LEU A 90 9.70 14.42 -6.52
CA LEU A 90 8.97 15.01 -7.62
C LEU A 90 8.08 16.13 -7.11
N SER A 91 7.92 17.20 -7.88
CA SER A 91 6.86 18.18 -7.62
C SER A 91 5.50 17.47 -7.66
N ARG A 92 4.69 17.58 -6.61
CA ARG A 92 3.34 17.01 -6.58
C ARG A 92 2.45 17.60 -7.68
N GLU A 93 2.64 18.86 -8.00
CA GLU A 93 1.82 19.55 -8.98
C GLU A 93 2.12 19.11 -10.42
N THR A 94 3.39 19.12 -10.82
CA THR A 94 3.81 18.95 -12.22
C THR A 94 4.48 17.60 -12.51
N LEU A 95 4.82 16.81 -11.49
CA LEU A 95 5.68 15.64 -11.55
C LEU A 95 7.12 15.92 -12.06
N ALA A 96 7.52 17.18 -12.16
CA ALA A 96 8.91 17.51 -12.48
C ALA A 96 9.86 16.93 -11.43
N VAL A 97 10.97 16.34 -11.88
CA VAL A 97 12.00 15.81 -11.00
C VAL A 97 12.72 16.98 -10.32
N VAL A 98 12.56 17.09 -9.01
CA VAL A 98 13.25 18.09 -8.17
C VAL A 98 14.62 17.57 -7.76
N LYS A 99 14.67 16.33 -7.30
CA LYS A 99 15.92 15.70 -6.84
C LYS A 99 15.88 14.18 -7.01
N LYS A 100 17.06 13.58 -7.15
CA LYS A 100 17.26 12.12 -7.09
C LYS A 100 18.18 11.81 -5.94
N HIS A 101 17.72 10.96 -5.04
CA HIS A 101 18.49 10.47 -3.90
C HIS A 101 18.99 9.07 -4.19
N GLU A 102 20.29 8.83 -4.10
CA GLU A 102 20.92 7.55 -4.46
C GLU A 102 21.78 6.97 -3.33
N LYS A 103 22.31 7.83 -2.46
CA LYS A 103 23.21 7.41 -1.36
C LYS A 103 22.42 6.96 -0.14
N GLY A 104 22.85 5.89 0.50
CA GLY A 104 22.27 5.41 1.77
C GLY A 104 20.90 4.76 1.66
N ILE A 105 20.28 4.74 0.49
CA ILE A 105 18.95 4.16 0.26
C ILE A 105 19.04 2.63 0.31
N PRO A 106 18.16 1.94 1.07
CA PRO A 106 18.05 0.48 1.00
C PRO A 106 17.56 0.08 -0.40
N LYS A 107 18.13 -0.98 -0.95
CA LYS A 107 17.63 -1.56 -2.21
C LYS A 107 16.24 -2.15 -1.99
N PHE A 108 15.34 -2.01 -2.97
CA PHE A 108 13.97 -2.55 -2.93
C PHE A 108 13.16 -2.05 -1.74
N SER A 109 13.10 -0.74 -1.55
CA SER A 109 12.29 -0.12 -0.49
C SER A 109 10.81 -0.18 -0.85
N ASP A 110 10.11 -1.22 -0.35
CA ASP A 110 8.70 -1.45 -0.66
C ASP A 110 7.75 -0.71 0.30
N TYR A 111 8.24 -0.34 1.50
CA TYR A 111 7.44 0.31 2.52
C TYR A 111 8.11 1.58 3.04
N VAL A 112 7.32 2.62 3.19
CA VAL A 112 7.80 3.92 3.66
C VAL A 112 6.75 4.62 4.51
N ALA A 113 7.21 5.31 5.55
CA ALA A 113 6.43 6.31 6.29
C ALA A 113 7.29 7.54 6.52
N SER A 114 6.74 8.74 6.41
CA SER A 114 7.45 9.97 6.73
C SER A 114 7.13 10.46 8.13
N ASN A 115 8.07 11.16 8.76
CA ASN A 115 7.81 11.96 9.94
C ASN A 115 7.47 13.41 9.53
N ASP A 116 7.25 14.30 10.48
CA ASP A 116 6.99 15.73 10.19
C ASP A 116 8.24 16.52 9.83
N GLN A 117 9.39 15.93 10.00
CA GLN A 117 10.68 16.47 9.64
C GLN A 117 11.19 15.67 8.47
N ASP A 118 11.97 16.20 7.64
CA ASP A 118 12.51 15.71 6.38
C ASP A 118 13.09 14.28 6.38
N THR A 119 12.42 13.34 7.02
CA THR A 119 12.87 11.96 7.22
C THR A 119 11.86 10.95 6.71
N LEU A 120 12.29 10.02 5.89
CA LEU A 120 11.54 8.85 5.45
C LEU A 120 11.99 7.62 6.23
N ILE A 121 11.02 6.84 6.71
CA ILE A 121 11.31 5.55 7.32
C ILE A 121 11.18 4.48 6.25
N LEU A 122 12.27 3.82 5.93
CA LEU A 122 12.40 2.91 4.82
C LEU A 122 12.68 1.50 5.33
N MET A 123 12.01 0.53 4.74
CA MET A 123 12.30 -0.87 5.01
C MET A 123 12.07 -1.69 3.74
N ASN A 124 13.00 -2.55 3.41
CA ASN A 124 12.84 -3.51 2.33
C ASN A 124 11.94 -4.65 2.81
N PHE A 125 11.11 -5.14 1.92
CA PHE A 125 10.18 -6.24 2.10
C PHE A 125 10.78 -7.49 2.81
N ASN A 126 12.01 -7.87 2.48
CA ASN A 126 12.71 -8.99 3.10
C ASN A 126 13.78 -8.54 4.09
N SER A 127 13.77 -7.29 4.52
CA SER A 127 14.82 -6.77 5.40
C SER A 127 14.51 -7.01 6.87
N ILE A 128 15.58 -7.15 7.62
CA ILE A 128 15.59 -7.07 9.08
C ILE A 128 16.15 -5.73 9.56
N THR A 129 16.21 -4.74 8.67
CA THR A 129 16.79 -3.44 8.99
C THR A 129 15.84 -2.33 8.55
N VAL A 130 15.46 -1.49 9.51
CA VAL A 130 14.79 -0.20 9.24
C VAL A 130 15.84 0.86 9.04
N THR A 131 15.58 1.78 8.09
CA THR A 131 16.44 2.91 7.77
C THR A 131 15.61 4.18 7.92
N ALA A 132 16.06 5.09 8.78
CA ALA A 132 15.58 6.46 8.80
C ALA A 132 16.49 7.28 7.86
N TYR A 133 15.91 7.85 6.82
CA TYR A 133 16.60 8.61 5.79
C TYR A 133 16.13 10.07 5.81
N ASN A 134 17.03 10.98 6.22
CA ASN A 134 16.78 12.42 6.09
C ASN A 134 17.10 12.83 4.64
N TYR A 135 16.08 13.25 3.89
CA TYR A 135 16.23 13.57 2.46
C TYR A 135 16.76 14.99 2.20
N VAL A 136 16.80 15.84 3.20
CA VAL A 136 17.43 17.17 3.11
C VAL A 136 18.94 17.07 3.33
N GLU A 137 19.33 16.41 4.42
CA GLU A 137 20.74 16.21 4.78
C GLU A 137 21.42 15.06 4.04
N GLU A 138 20.64 14.21 3.35
CA GLU A 138 21.10 12.95 2.73
C GLU A 138 21.80 12.01 3.72
N SER A 139 21.38 12.06 4.98
CA SER A 139 21.93 11.24 6.05
C SER A 139 21.06 10.02 6.34
N THR A 140 21.66 8.95 6.84
CA THR A 140 20.95 7.70 7.17
C THR A 140 21.29 7.21 8.56
N ARG A 141 20.26 6.71 9.27
CA ARG A 141 20.41 5.90 10.47
C ARG A 141 19.79 4.55 10.22
N LYS A 142 20.49 3.48 10.59
CA LYS A 142 20.03 2.11 10.39
C LYS A 142 19.88 1.39 11.71
N LYS A 143 18.82 0.60 11.83
CA LYS A 143 18.56 -0.22 13.01
C LYS A 143 18.07 -1.60 12.61
N ARG A 144 18.68 -2.64 13.19
CA ARG A 144 18.18 -4.01 13.05
C ARG A 144 16.93 -4.19 13.90
N ILE A 145 15.89 -4.75 13.29
CA ILE A 145 14.63 -5.09 13.95
C ILE A 145 14.59 -6.58 14.31
N LYS A 146 13.60 -6.95 15.13
CA LYS A 146 13.24 -8.35 15.37
C LYS A 146 12.18 -8.74 14.33
N GLY A 147 12.22 -9.97 13.83
CA GLY A 147 11.30 -10.46 12.81
C GLY A 147 11.78 -10.20 11.38
N GLU A 148 11.13 -10.82 10.42
CA GLU A 148 11.47 -10.75 9.01
C GLU A 148 10.28 -10.26 8.19
N GLY A 149 10.58 -9.45 7.17
CA GLY A 149 9.59 -8.86 6.28
C GLY A 149 8.81 -7.72 6.93
N CYS A 150 8.41 -6.76 6.13
CA CYS A 150 7.63 -5.62 6.57
C CYS A 150 6.27 -5.60 5.85
N ALA A 151 5.18 -5.63 6.59
CA ALA A 151 3.84 -5.49 6.06
C ALA A 151 3.28 -4.08 6.28
N LEU A 152 3.74 -3.39 7.33
CA LEU A 152 3.26 -2.05 7.64
C LEU A 152 4.35 -1.28 8.38
N ILE A 153 4.53 -0.02 8.00
CA ILE A 153 5.15 1.02 8.80
C ILE A 153 4.11 2.11 8.94
N THR A 154 3.75 2.46 10.16
CA THR A 154 2.82 3.54 10.43
C THR A 154 3.33 4.42 11.57
N ARG A 155 3.08 5.72 11.47
CA ARG A 155 3.44 6.66 12.51
C ARG A 155 2.48 6.53 13.68
N GLU A 156 3.01 6.39 14.89
CA GLU A 156 2.23 6.36 16.14
C GLU A 156 2.14 7.77 16.75
N LYS A 157 3.27 8.47 16.79
CA LYS A 157 3.42 9.85 17.25
C LYS A 157 4.69 10.46 16.62
N PRO A 158 5.00 11.73 16.79
CA PRO A 158 6.26 12.31 16.34
C PRO A 158 7.45 11.43 16.70
N ASP A 159 8.33 11.20 15.72
CA ASP A 159 9.56 10.39 15.84
C ASP A 159 9.36 8.92 16.26
N THR A 160 8.12 8.43 16.32
CA THR A 160 7.83 7.07 16.76
C THR A 160 6.97 6.33 15.74
N TYR A 161 7.45 5.17 15.31
CA TYR A 161 6.83 4.35 14.28
C TYR A 161 6.53 2.94 14.77
N LEU A 162 5.41 2.40 14.32
CA LEU A 162 5.07 1.00 14.50
C LEU A 162 5.49 0.25 13.23
N ILE A 163 6.16 -0.86 13.42
CA ILE A 163 6.64 -1.75 12.36
C ILE A 163 6.03 -3.12 12.58
N ALA A 164 5.29 -3.59 11.59
CA ALA A 164 4.68 -4.92 11.59
C ALA A 164 5.44 -5.85 10.65
N SER A 165 6.03 -6.90 11.20
CA SER A 165 6.80 -7.92 10.48
C SER A 165 5.95 -9.17 10.28
N TYR A 166 5.66 -9.51 9.03
CA TYR A 166 4.64 -10.49 8.66
C TYR A 166 5.05 -11.96 8.87
N GLN A 167 6.31 -12.33 8.63
CA GLN A 167 6.73 -13.74 8.70
C GLN A 167 6.65 -14.32 10.11
N ASN A 168 7.02 -13.51 11.10
CA ASN A 168 7.09 -13.95 12.51
C ASN A 168 6.02 -13.31 13.38
N GLY A 169 5.06 -12.58 12.77
CA GLY A 169 3.99 -11.91 13.48
C GLY A 169 4.46 -10.90 14.52
N VAL A 170 5.57 -10.20 14.28
CA VAL A 170 6.19 -9.31 15.27
C VAL A 170 5.77 -7.89 15.07
N ILE A 171 5.24 -7.25 16.12
CA ILE A 171 4.91 -5.82 16.15
C ILE A 171 5.89 -5.10 17.08
N GLN A 172 6.52 -4.06 16.56
CA GLN A 172 7.59 -3.32 17.23
C GLN A 172 7.36 -1.83 17.14
N ARG A 173 7.84 -1.10 18.12
CA ARG A 173 7.94 0.36 18.11
C ARG A 173 9.39 0.77 17.83
N TYR A 174 9.58 1.68 16.88
CA TYR A 174 10.86 2.29 16.56
C TYR A 174 10.83 3.78 16.88
N ASP A 175 11.71 4.21 17.76
CA ASP A 175 11.94 5.62 18.11
C ASP A 175 13.16 6.12 17.34
N THR A 176 12.96 7.09 16.45
CA THR A 176 14.01 7.63 15.59
C THR A 176 14.97 8.55 16.33
N THR A 177 14.50 9.21 17.40
CA THR A 177 15.34 10.11 18.23
C THR A 177 16.38 9.33 19.01
N THR A 178 15.94 8.29 19.71
CA THR A 178 16.82 7.45 20.53
C THR A 178 17.44 6.28 19.76
N ASN A 179 16.99 6.05 18.52
CA ASN A 179 17.33 4.90 17.69
C ASN A 179 17.10 3.56 18.41
N LYS A 180 16.01 3.44 19.20
CA LYS A 180 15.67 2.25 19.96
C LYS A 180 14.50 1.52 19.33
N ILE A 181 14.49 0.20 19.51
CA ILE A 181 13.39 -0.70 19.13
C ILE A 181 12.87 -1.40 20.37
N GLU A 182 11.56 -1.33 20.55
CA GLU A 182 10.80 -2.00 21.58
C GLU A 182 9.90 -3.07 20.93
N LEU A 183 9.94 -4.31 21.43
CA LEU A 183 8.98 -5.33 21.05
C LEU A 183 7.68 -5.07 21.82
N LEU A 184 6.58 -4.85 21.09
CA LEU A 184 5.26 -4.67 21.72
C LEU A 184 4.60 -6.01 21.97
N PHE A 185 4.44 -6.82 20.93
CA PHE A 185 3.85 -8.16 21.03
C PHE A 185 4.20 -9.02 19.83
N LYS A 186 3.79 -10.30 19.90
CA LYS A 186 3.84 -11.27 18.81
C LYS A 186 2.47 -11.85 18.55
N THR A 187 2.18 -12.16 17.29
CA THR A 187 0.99 -12.88 16.83
C THR A 187 1.42 -13.97 15.84
N ASP A 188 0.46 -14.64 15.21
CA ASP A 188 0.76 -15.54 14.10
C ASP A 188 1.23 -14.78 12.88
N SER A 189 1.84 -15.51 11.92
CA SER A 189 2.20 -14.94 10.62
C SER A 189 0.95 -14.41 9.90
N PHE A 190 1.07 -13.28 9.24
CA PHE A 190 -0.03 -12.61 8.55
C PHE A 190 0.37 -12.15 7.15
N HIS A 191 -0.61 -11.99 6.29
CA HIS A 191 -0.41 -11.51 4.92
C HIS A 191 -0.45 -9.97 4.83
N SER A 192 -1.37 -9.37 5.55
CA SER A 192 -1.52 -7.92 5.64
C SER A 192 -2.09 -7.52 7.00
N VAL A 193 -1.93 -6.26 7.34
CA VAL A 193 -2.34 -5.72 8.64
C VAL A 193 -2.73 -4.26 8.49
N CYS A 194 -3.71 -3.83 9.27
CA CYS A 194 -4.02 -2.42 9.49
C CYS A 194 -4.31 -2.17 10.98
N ARG A 195 -4.41 -0.90 11.35
CA ARG A 195 -4.62 -0.45 12.73
C ARG A 195 -5.61 0.70 12.74
N ASP A 196 -6.59 0.67 13.65
CA ASP A 196 -7.55 1.75 13.81
C ASP A 196 -7.02 2.91 14.66
N SER A 197 -7.77 4.00 14.71
CA SER A 197 -7.45 5.19 15.51
C SER A 197 -7.44 4.93 17.02
N LYS A 198 -8.17 3.89 17.49
CA LYS A 198 -8.20 3.45 18.89
C LYS A 198 -7.02 2.56 19.27
N GLY A 199 -6.23 2.14 18.26
CA GLY A 199 -5.05 1.29 18.46
C GLY A 199 -5.30 -0.21 18.34
N ASN A 200 -6.49 -0.65 17.95
CA ASN A 200 -6.76 -2.05 17.67
C ASN A 200 -6.10 -2.48 16.35
N TRP A 201 -5.68 -3.74 16.30
CA TRP A 201 -5.00 -4.31 15.15
C TRP A 201 -5.89 -5.33 14.44
N TYR A 202 -5.84 -5.31 13.12
CA TYR A 202 -6.58 -6.21 12.24
C TYR A 202 -5.58 -6.94 11.35
N PHE A 203 -5.51 -8.26 11.45
CA PHE A 203 -4.56 -9.09 10.72
C PHE A 203 -5.30 -10.01 9.75
N HIS A 204 -4.91 -10.02 8.49
CA HIS A 204 -5.22 -11.10 7.58
C HIS A 204 -4.22 -12.22 7.83
N LEU A 205 -4.64 -13.27 8.52
CA LEU A 205 -3.76 -14.39 8.85
C LEU A 205 -3.42 -15.22 7.60
N GLY A 206 -2.23 -15.79 7.59
CA GLY A 206 -1.77 -16.66 6.54
C GLY A 206 -0.26 -16.56 6.35
N GLN A 207 0.34 -17.60 5.78
CA GLN A 207 1.74 -17.52 5.38
C GLN A 207 1.86 -16.71 4.08
N TYR A 208 2.56 -15.59 4.15
CA TYR A 208 3.02 -14.92 2.96
C TYR A 208 4.16 -15.73 2.33
N ILE A 209 3.99 -16.13 1.09
CA ILE A 209 5.06 -16.75 0.29
C ILE A 209 5.59 -15.66 -0.62
N PRO A 210 6.85 -15.22 -0.47
CA PRO A 210 7.45 -14.23 -1.36
C PRO A 210 7.37 -14.72 -2.81
N PRO A 211 7.07 -13.86 -3.79
CA PRO A 211 6.95 -14.24 -5.21
C PRO A 211 8.22 -14.89 -5.82
N ARG A 212 9.32 -14.91 -5.10
CA ARG A 212 10.62 -15.47 -5.52
C ARG A 212 10.99 -16.79 -4.86
N SER A 213 10.15 -17.34 -3.99
CA SER A 213 10.43 -18.68 -3.45
C SER A 213 9.94 -19.71 -4.46
N ASN A 214 10.86 -20.52 -5.00
CA ASN A 214 10.52 -21.69 -5.82
C ASN A 214 9.82 -22.82 -5.04
N THR A 215 9.32 -22.54 -3.87
CA THR A 215 8.59 -23.49 -3.04
C THR A 215 7.13 -23.53 -3.48
N THR A 216 6.77 -24.50 -4.26
CA THR A 216 5.41 -24.81 -4.75
C THR A 216 4.43 -25.33 -3.67
N GLY A 217 4.77 -25.18 -2.41
CA GLY A 217 3.93 -25.57 -1.29
C GLY A 217 3.03 -24.42 -0.82
N ILE A 218 2.00 -24.05 -1.58
CA ILE A 218 0.96 -23.13 -1.12
C ILE A 218 0.22 -23.79 0.04
N LYS A 219 0.59 -23.51 1.27
CA LYS A 219 -0.32 -23.69 2.39
C LYS A 219 -1.49 -22.75 2.12
N LYS A 220 -2.71 -23.29 2.08
CA LYS A 220 -3.94 -22.52 1.82
C LYS A 220 -3.93 -21.24 2.65
N PRO A 221 -4.13 -20.06 2.03
CA PRO A 221 -4.32 -18.84 2.81
C PRO A 221 -5.46 -19.11 3.80
N LEU A 222 -5.22 -18.83 5.06
CA LEU A 222 -6.26 -18.83 6.07
C LEU A 222 -7.05 -17.55 5.80
N TYR A 223 -8.26 -17.64 5.25
CA TYR A 223 -9.14 -16.49 5.06
C TYR A 223 -9.75 -16.05 6.39
N ILE A 224 -8.88 -15.70 7.32
CA ILE A 224 -9.22 -15.33 8.70
C ILE A 224 -8.77 -13.90 8.94
N ILE A 225 -9.67 -13.09 9.45
CA ILE A 225 -9.34 -11.80 10.04
C ILE A 225 -9.22 -11.98 11.55
N ARG A 226 -8.04 -11.69 12.09
CA ARG A 226 -7.83 -11.60 13.53
C ARG A 226 -7.92 -10.15 13.97
N VAL A 227 -8.70 -9.89 14.98
CA VAL A 227 -8.77 -8.61 15.68
C VAL A 227 -8.06 -8.75 17.02
N LEU A 228 -7.09 -7.89 17.28
CA LEU A 228 -6.43 -7.75 18.57
C LEU A 228 -6.73 -6.35 19.12
N LYS A 229 -7.46 -6.28 20.21
CA LYS A 229 -7.84 -5.03 20.86
C LYS A 229 -6.73 -4.52 21.79
N THR A 230 -6.81 -3.25 22.13
CA THR A 230 -5.85 -2.59 23.05
C THR A 230 -5.89 -3.15 24.47
N ASP A 231 -6.99 -3.76 24.89
CA ASP A 231 -7.13 -4.47 26.17
C ASP A 231 -6.48 -5.86 26.17
N GLY A 232 -5.89 -6.28 25.03
CA GLY A 232 -5.29 -7.59 24.83
C GLY A 232 -6.28 -8.69 24.44
N SER A 233 -7.58 -8.40 24.34
CA SER A 233 -8.57 -9.37 23.86
C SER A 233 -8.37 -9.64 22.37
N GLN A 234 -8.58 -10.90 21.97
CA GLN A 234 -8.39 -11.36 20.59
C GLN A 234 -9.62 -12.11 20.11
N LYS A 235 -9.98 -11.89 18.84
CA LYS A 235 -11.05 -12.61 18.17
C LYS A 235 -10.71 -12.90 16.72
N ASP A 236 -11.01 -14.12 16.27
CA ASP A 236 -10.77 -14.59 14.91
C ASP A 236 -12.09 -14.73 14.16
N TYR A 237 -12.14 -14.20 12.93
CA TYR A 237 -13.31 -14.28 12.05
C TYR A 237 -12.92 -15.11 10.80
N PRO A 238 -13.30 -16.40 10.73
CA PRO A 238 -13.12 -17.24 9.56
C PRO A 238 -14.17 -16.90 8.52
N LEU A 239 -13.79 -16.12 7.51
CA LEU A 239 -14.75 -15.59 6.53
C LEU A 239 -15.02 -16.55 5.36
N GLY A 240 -14.11 -17.48 5.07
CA GLY A 240 -14.24 -18.40 3.94
C GLY A 240 -14.18 -17.74 2.56
N LEU A 241 -13.89 -16.45 2.48
CA LEU A 241 -13.82 -15.66 1.26
C LEU A 241 -12.41 -15.63 0.70
N PRO A 242 -12.21 -15.75 -0.63
CA PRO A 242 -10.88 -15.84 -1.24
C PRO A 242 -10.24 -14.45 -1.46
N PHE A 243 -10.22 -13.59 -0.45
CA PHE A 243 -9.54 -12.30 -0.55
C PHE A 243 -8.01 -12.49 -0.52
N LYS A 244 -7.30 -11.71 -1.33
CA LYS A 244 -5.86 -11.86 -1.56
C LYS A 244 -5.08 -10.56 -1.48
N LYS A 245 -5.76 -9.42 -1.61
CA LYS A 245 -5.14 -8.11 -1.53
C LYS A 245 -5.00 -7.67 -0.08
N PRO A 246 -4.12 -6.71 0.21
CA PRO A 246 -4.03 -6.12 1.54
C PRO A 246 -5.41 -5.63 2.02
N ILE A 247 -5.70 -5.89 3.28
CA ILE A 247 -6.91 -5.37 3.92
C ILE A 247 -6.80 -3.86 4.07
N GLN A 248 -7.92 -3.18 3.91
CA GLN A 248 -8.03 -1.73 4.11
C GLN A 248 -9.05 -1.45 5.21
N LEU A 249 -8.71 -0.58 6.13
CA LEU A 249 -9.65 -0.10 7.15
C LEU A 249 -10.37 1.13 6.58
N SER A 250 -11.68 1.25 6.86
CA SER A 250 -12.45 2.43 6.50
C SER A 250 -11.99 3.67 7.28
N GLU A 251 -12.20 4.86 6.71
CA GLU A 251 -11.81 6.13 7.36
C GLU A 251 -12.50 6.36 8.71
N ASP A 252 -13.69 5.82 8.88
CA ASP A 252 -14.47 5.90 10.13
C ASP A 252 -14.17 4.77 11.14
N ASP A 253 -13.21 3.89 10.82
CA ASP A 253 -12.85 2.72 11.62
C ASP A 253 -14.03 1.73 11.87
N GLN A 254 -15.07 1.72 11.02
CA GLN A 254 -16.25 0.86 11.23
C GLN A 254 -16.22 -0.39 10.34
N SER A 255 -15.41 -0.41 9.30
CA SER A 255 -15.40 -1.50 8.32
C SER A 255 -13.99 -1.87 7.87
N LEU A 256 -13.85 -3.12 7.42
CA LEU A 256 -12.69 -3.57 6.66
C LEU A 256 -13.11 -3.85 5.21
N PHE A 257 -12.34 -3.36 4.27
CA PHE A 257 -12.47 -3.71 2.86
C PHE A 257 -11.50 -4.84 2.52
N LEU A 258 -12.08 -5.93 2.05
CA LEU A 258 -11.40 -7.15 1.66
C LEU A 258 -11.57 -7.33 0.16
N SER A 259 -10.52 -7.67 -0.57
CA SER A 259 -10.66 -7.79 -2.02
C SER A 259 -9.80 -8.86 -2.66
N ASN A 260 -10.20 -9.27 -3.86
CA ASN A 260 -9.41 -9.97 -4.84
C ASN A 260 -9.56 -9.28 -6.21
N ASP A 261 -9.18 -9.96 -7.29
CA ASP A 261 -9.25 -9.36 -8.63
C ASP A 261 -10.67 -9.09 -9.12
N HIS A 262 -11.68 -9.75 -8.54
CA HIS A 262 -13.07 -9.72 -9.06
C HIS A 262 -14.10 -9.29 -8.03
N ASN A 263 -13.73 -9.18 -6.77
CA ASN A 263 -14.66 -8.84 -5.71
C ASN A 263 -14.05 -7.84 -4.73
N LEU A 264 -14.91 -6.96 -4.23
CA LEU A 264 -14.68 -6.14 -3.07
C LEU A 264 -15.77 -6.47 -2.05
N TRP A 265 -15.40 -6.85 -0.85
CA TRP A 265 -16.29 -7.12 0.28
C TRP A 265 -16.11 -6.08 1.37
N GLN A 266 -17.20 -5.62 1.94
CA GLN A 266 -17.20 -4.80 3.12
C GLN A 266 -17.56 -5.68 4.34
N PHE A 267 -16.66 -5.76 5.30
CA PHE A 267 -16.86 -6.43 6.57
C PHE A 267 -17.14 -5.39 7.64
N SER A 268 -18.33 -5.39 8.22
CA SER A 268 -18.69 -4.50 9.34
C SER A 268 -18.04 -5.00 10.63
N LEU A 269 -17.30 -4.13 11.29
CA LEU A 269 -16.69 -4.42 12.59
C LEU A 269 -17.72 -4.45 13.72
N GLN A 270 -18.84 -3.73 13.57
CA GLN A 270 -19.92 -3.73 14.54
C GLN A 270 -20.80 -4.97 14.41
N GLU A 271 -21.18 -5.34 13.17
CA GLU A 271 -22.06 -6.49 12.92
C GLU A 271 -21.28 -7.81 12.81
N GLU A 272 -19.95 -7.72 12.75
CA GLU A 272 -19.01 -8.85 12.65
C GLU A 272 -19.29 -9.79 11.47
N ARG A 273 -19.78 -9.23 10.36
CA ARG A 273 -20.12 -9.97 9.13
C ARG A 273 -19.90 -9.14 7.88
N ILE A 274 -19.93 -9.82 6.73
CA ILE A 274 -19.97 -9.14 5.44
C ILE A 274 -21.33 -8.47 5.29
N THR A 275 -21.33 -7.17 5.09
CA THR A 275 -22.53 -6.35 4.89
C THR A 275 -22.77 -6.02 3.44
N ASP A 276 -21.72 -6.00 2.63
CA ASP A 276 -21.85 -5.69 1.21
C ASP A 276 -20.80 -6.41 0.34
N THR A 277 -21.14 -6.59 -0.93
CA THR A 277 -20.27 -7.20 -1.95
C THR A 277 -20.43 -6.47 -3.27
N THR A 278 -19.32 -6.02 -3.83
CA THR A 278 -19.24 -5.52 -5.19
C THR A 278 -18.56 -6.56 -6.08
N VAL A 279 -19.20 -6.95 -7.17
CA VAL A 279 -18.64 -7.87 -8.16
C VAL A 279 -18.15 -7.07 -9.37
N ILE A 280 -16.89 -7.27 -9.72
CA ILE A 280 -16.29 -6.71 -10.93
C ILE A 280 -16.54 -7.71 -12.07
N SER A 281 -17.38 -7.29 -13.02
CA SER A 281 -17.83 -8.12 -14.14
C SER A 281 -17.01 -7.90 -15.41
N GLY A 282 -17.13 -8.82 -16.38
CA GLY A 282 -16.83 -8.54 -17.77
C GLY A 282 -15.35 -8.45 -18.16
N GLY A 283 -14.49 -9.32 -17.64
CA GLY A 283 -13.08 -9.36 -18.08
C GLY A 283 -12.22 -8.24 -17.49
N GLU A 284 -12.72 -7.53 -16.49
CA GLU A 284 -11.97 -6.54 -15.73
C GLU A 284 -11.41 -7.15 -14.44
N LYS A 285 -10.32 -6.56 -13.95
CA LYS A 285 -9.72 -6.88 -12.66
C LYS A 285 -9.65 -5.64 -11.79
N LEU A 286 -10.10 -5.74 -10.55
CA LEU A 286 -9.95 -4.70 -9.56
C LEU A 286 -8.46 -4.48 -9.26
N ILE A 287 -8.00 -3.24 -9.33
CA ILE A 287 -6.65 -2.85 -8.93
C ILE A 287 -6.67 -2.28 -7.52
N HIS A 288 -7.53 -1.28 -7.28
CA HIS A 288 -7.60 -0.58 -6.01
C HIS A 288 -8.98 0.00 -5.75
N PHE A 289 -9.35 0.12 -4.48
CA PHE A 289 -10.53 0.84 -4.02
C PHE A 289 -10.09 2.10 -3.27
N PHE A 290 -10.56 3.25 -3.74
CA PHE A 290 -10.40 4.53 -3.08
C PHE A 290 -11.69 4.87 -2.36
N GLU A 291 -11.73 4.58 -1.06
CA GLU A 291 -12.93 4.70 -0.26
C GLU A 291 -13.49 6.12 -0.24
N LYS A 292 -12.65 7.10 0.05
CA LYS A 292 -13.05 8.52 0.13
C LYS A 292 -13.71 9.04 -1.14
N GLN A 293 -13.25 8.57 -2.30
CA GLN A 293 -13.81 8.94 -3.60
C GLN A 293 -14.94 8.01 -4.04
N GLN A 294 -15.25 6.96 -3.27
CA GLN A 294 -16.15 5.87 -3.65
C GLN A 294 -15.85 5.37 -5.07
N PHE A 295 -14.57 5.09 -5.32
CA PHE A 295 -14.05 4.85 -6.65
C PHE A 295 -13.24 3.56 -6.72
N LEU A 296 -13.53 2.74 -7.74
CA LEU A 296 -12.78 1.55 -8.08
C LEU A 296 -11.91 1.80 -9.31
N LEU A 297 -10.62 1.56 -9.18
CA LEU A 297 -9.71 1.47 -10.31
C LEU A 297 -9.61 0.01 -10.75
N CYS A 298 -10.01 -0.26 -11.97
CA CYS A 298 -9.92 -1.57 -12.61
C CYS A 298 -9.05 -1.52 -13.86
N VAL A 299 -8.69 -2.69 -14.39
CA VAL A 299 -8.05 -2.84 -15.70
C VAL A 299 -8.77 -3.91 -16.52
N GLU A 300 -8.81 -3.75 -17.84
CA GLU A 300 -9.23 -4.82 -18.76
C GLU A 300 -8.14 -5.90 -18.82
N ALA A 301 -8.51 -7.14 -18.50
CA ALA A 301 -7.56 -8.25 -18.34
C ALA A 301 -6.83 -8.65 -19.63
N ASP A 302 -7.46 -8.45 -20.79
CA ASP A 302 -6.96 -8.76 -22.13
C ASP A 302 -6.04 -7.67 -22.71
N SER A 303 -5.92 -6.53 -22.04
CA SER A 303 -5.17 -5.36 -22.52
C SER A 303 -3.71 -5.30 -22.05
N ASP A 304 -3.11 -6.39 -21.59
CA ASP A 304 -1.81 -6.37 -20.87
C ASP A 304 -1.81 -5.34 -19.72
N TYR A 305 -2.95 -5.19 -19.04
CA TYR A 305 -3.15 -4.20 -17.96
C TYR A 305 -2.94 -2.73 -18.37
N LYS A 306 -3.06 -2.42 -19.66
CA LYS A 306 -2.87 -1.04 -20.19
C LYS A 306 -4.13 -0.20 -20.15
N LYS A 307 -5.29 -0.83 -20.29
CA LYS A 307 -6.57 -0.11 -20.29
C LYS A 307 -7.13 -0.03 -18.89
N LEU A 308 -7.08 1.16 -18.33
CA LEU A 308 -7.66 1.48 -17.03
C LEU A 308 -9.16 1.77 -17.18
N VAL A 309 -9.92 1.31 -16.21
CA VAL A 309 -11.36 1.56 -16.11
C VAL A 309 -11.64 2.18 -14.74
N GLY A 310 -12.18 3.41 -14.76
CA GLY A 310 -12.68 4.08 -13.56
C GLY A 310 -14.16 3.75 -13.34
N ARG A 311 -14.48 3.26 -12.15
CA ARG A 311 -15.86 2.97 -11.74
C ARG A 311 -16.21 3.74 -10.49
N ARG A 312 -17.40 4.36 -10.49
CA ARG A 312 -18.00 4.93 -9.29
C ARG A 312 -18.82 3.87 -8.58
N VAL A 313 -18.68 3.77 -7.27
CA VAL A 313 -19.57 3.00 -6.41
C VAL A 313 -20.82 3.85 -6.16
N LEU A 314 -21.97 3.28 -6.47
CA LEU A 314 -23.27 3.95 -6.24
C LEU A 314 -23.71 3.63 -4.80
N ALA A 315 -24.02 4.67 -4.03
CA ALA A 315 -24.71 4.49 -2.75
C ALA A 315 -26.10 3.89 -3.03
N LEU A 316 -26.47 2.88 -2.24
CA LEU A 316 -27.81 2.34 -2.25
C LEU A 316 -28.75 3.27 -1.49
#